data_92d68d07d3c610484a1928cfdd0e8966
#
_entry.id   92d68d07d3c610484a1928cfdd0e8966
#
_cell.length_a   1.000
_cell.length_b   1.000
_cell.length_c   1.000
_cell.angle_alpha   90.00
_cell.angle_beta   90.00
_cell.angle_gamma   90.00
#
_symmetry.space_group_name_H-M   'P 1'
#
loop_
_entity.id
_entity.type
_entity.pdbx_description
1 polymer ?
#
loop_
_entity_poly.entity_id
_entity_poly.type
_entity_poly.pdbx_seq_one_letter_code
_entity_poly.pdbx_strand_id
1 'polypeptide(L)'
;MQLSKLFNDDTAVSPVIGVILMVAITVILAAVIGTFVLGLGDSIGENAPSASYDWDETSDGVELTHQSGQNINPDRLSATLDGNNLDDEATSGDSFGDVWAGGGDDVSSGDRVTFVPTDSTWEGDEDDREFKVAVDGTEFSGGEEFRVIWTASGGGSSSTLTTYTVQG
;
A
#
# COMPACT_ATOMS: atom_id res chain seq x y z
N MET A 1 -47.56 -21.19 55.23
CA MET A 1 -46.22 -21.04 54.63
C MET A 1 -46.20 -19.68 53.97
N GLN A 2 -45.39 -18.75 54.50
CA GLN A 2 -45.39 -17.34 54.04
C GLN A 2 -44.34 -17.11 52.96
N LEU A 3 -44.70 -17.40 51.70
CA LEU A 3 -43.90 -17.07 50.53
C LEU A 3 -43.74 -15.56 50.29
N SER A 4 -44.65 -14.75 50.88
CA SER A 4 -44.63 -13.30 50.79
C SER A 4 -43.49 -12.63 51.56
N LYS A 5 -42.81 -13.33 52.48
CA LYS A 5 -41.61 -12.80 53.16
C LYS A 5 -40.33 -12.93 52.37
N LEU A 6 -40.29 -13.83 51.37
CA LEU A 6 -39.12 -14.01 50.53
C LEU A 6 -38.95 -12.90 49.45
N PHE A 7 -40.03 -12.19 49.11
CA PHE A 7 -40.05 -11.15 48.11
C PHE A 7 -39.93 -9.71 48.68
N ASN A 8 -39.93 -9.58 50.03
CA ASN A 8 -39.89 -8.28 50.70
C ASN A 8 -38.52 -8.00 51.36
N ASP A 9 -37.53 -8.80 51.07
CA ASP A 9 -36.16 -8.48 51.52
C ASP A 9 -35.50 -7.58 50.49
N ASP A 10 -35.75 -6.27 50.57
CA ASP A 10 -35.16 -5.20 49.79
C ASP A 10 -33.63 -5.08 49.98
N THR A 11 -33.07 -5.94 50.83
CA THR A 11 -31.62 -6.08 51.07
C THR A 11 -30.98 -7.26 50.33
N ALA A 12 -31.73 -7.96 49.44
CA ALA A 12 -31.25 -9.21 48.79
C ALA A 12 -30.20 -9.00 47.69
N VAL A 13 -29.99 -7.78 47.23
CA VAL A 13 -28.86 -7.49 46.34
C VAL A 13 -27.75 -6.88 47.19
N SER A 14 -26.79 -7.71 47.58
CA SER A 14 -25.63 -7.24 48.34
C SER A 14 -24.97 -6.07 47.58
N PRO A 15 -24.66 -4.94 48.24
CA PRO A 15 -23.98 -3.81 47.62
C PRO A 15 -22.70 -4.20 46.89
N VAL A 16 -22.09 -5.30 47.31
CA VAL A 16 -20.88 -5.90 46.70
C VAL A 16 -21.17 -6.41 45.30
N ILE A 17 -22.33 -7.06 45.07
CA ILE A 17 -22.69 -7.53 43.70
C ILE A 17 -22.91 -6.35 42.77
N GLY A 18 -23.49 -5.27 43.23
CA GLY A 18 -23.67 -4.05 42.43
C GLY A 18 -22.37 -3.43 42.00
N VAL A 19 -21.39 -3.35 42.91
CA VAL A 19 -20.05 -2.85 42.59
C VAL A 19 -19.31 -3.78 41.62
N ILE A 20 -19.36 -5.09 41.81
CA ILE A 20 -18.74 -6.06 40.91
C ILE A 20 -19.32 -5.97 39.50
N LEU A 21 -20.66 -5.90 39.37
CA LEU A 21 -21.32 -5.73 38.07
C LEU A 21 -20.94 -4.40 37.41
N MET A 22 -20.88 -3.30 38.14
CA MET A 22 -20.47 -2.00 37.64
C MET A 22 -19.03 -2.05 37.08
N VAL A 23 -18.09 -2.62 37.86
CA VAL A 23 -16.70 -2.77 37.42
C VAL A 23 -16.62 -3.70 36.22
N ALA A 24 -17.32 -4.84 36.21
CA ALA A 24 -17.31 -5.76 35.08
C ALA A 24 -17.80 -5.09 33.79
N ILE A 25 -18.92 -4.35 33.86
CA ILE A 25 -19.47 -3.64 32.71
C ILE A 25 -18.48 -2.56 32.19
N THR A 26 -17.91 -1.79 33.12
CA THR A 26 -16.96 -0.73 32.72
C THR A 26 -15.70 -1.29 32.09
N VAL A 27 -15.17 -2.42 32.57
CA VAL A 27 -14.00 -3.07 31.97
C VAL A 27 -14.33 -3.62 30.58
N ILE A 28 -15.50 -4.25 30.41
CA ILE A 28 -15.93 -4.76 29.11
C ILE A 28 -16.12 -3.60 28.12
N LEU A 29 -16.80 -2.52 28.55
CA LEU A 29 -16.96 -1.34 27.71
C LEU A 29 -15.62 -0.69 27.35
N ALA A 30 -14.71 -0.56 28.31
CA ALA A 30 -13.38 -0.03 28.06
C ALA A 30 -12.58 -0.90 27.07
N ALA A 31 -12.66 -2.23 27.17
CA ALA A 31 -12.03 -3.15 26.25
C ALA A 31 -12.60 -3.00 24.82
N VAL A 32 -13.93 -2.94 24.68
CA VAL A 32 -14.61 -2.77 23.40
C VAL A 32 -14.25 -1.42 22.76
N ILE A 33 -14.36 -0.32 23.54
CA ILE A 33 -13.98 1.01 23.05
C ILE A 33 -12.50 1.06 22.68
N GLY A 34 -11.64 0.43 23.49
CA GLY A 34 -10.19 0.36 23.22
C GLY A 34 -9.88 -0.33 21.90
N THR A 35 -10.54 -1.45 21.60
CA THR A 35 -10.35 -2.14 20.31
C THR A 35 -10.85 -1.32 19.12
N PHE A 36 -11.98 -0.61 19.28
CA PHE A 36 -12.48 0.28 18.23
C PHE A 36 -11.56 1.48 17.99
N VAL A 37 -11.05 2.10 19.07
CA VAL A 37 -10.15 3.27 18.95
C VAL A 37 -8.83 2.89 18.31
N LEU A 38 -8.26 1.72 18.64
CA LEU A 38 -7.05 1.22 17.99
C LEU A 38 -7.32 0.88 16.52
N GLY A 39 -8.43 0.24 16.18
CA GLY A 39 -8.80 -0.07 14.79
C GLY A 39 -9.16 1.17 13.95
N LEU A 40 -9.69 2.23 14.56
CA LEU A 40 -9.94 3.51 13.87
C LEU A 40 -8.63 4.28 13.58
N GLY A 41 -7.59 4.08 14.38
CA GLY A 41 -6.28 4.68 14.13
C GLY A 41 -5.64 4.22 12.83
N ASP A 42 -5.80 2.95 12.48
CA ASP A 42 -5.33 2.39 11.21
C ASP A 42 -6.23 2.78 10.01
N SER A 43 -7.45 3.23 10.28
CA SER A 43 -8.43 3.64 9.26
C SER A 43 -8.38 5.14 8.91
N ILE A 44 -7.54 5.93 9.56
CA ILE A 44 -7.24 7.29 9.09
C ILE A 44 -6.36 7.11 7.85
N GLY A 45 -7.01 6.97 6.70
CA GLY A 45 -6.39 6.67 5.43
C GLY A 45 -5.21 7.58 5.16
N GLU A 46 -4.01 7.01 5.05
CA GLU A 46 -2.90 7.72 4.48
C GLU A 46 -3.33 8.19 3.09
N ASN A 47 -3.11 9.44 2.79
CA ASN A 47 -3.34 9.98 1.46
C ASN A 47 -2.16 9.59 0.57
N ALA A 48 -2.46 9.24 -0.68
CA ALA A 48 -1.44 9.03 -1.68
C ALA A 48 -0.54 10.28 -1.80
N PRO A 49 0.78 10.10 -1.95
CA PRO A 49 1.70 11.22 -2.12
C PRO A 49 1.34 12.02 -3.35
N SER A 50 1.44 13.34 -3.24
CA SER A 50 1.22 14.24 -4.36
C SER A 50 2.55 14.50 -5.06
N ALA A 51 2.66 14.04 -6.30
CA ALA A 51 3.86 14.16 -7.12
C ALA A 51 3.49 14.31 -8.61
N SER A 52 4.45 14.78 -9.39
CA SER A 52 4.38 14.86 -10.84
C SER A 52 5.35 13.88 -11.45
N TYR A 53 4.92 13.20 -12.48
CA TYR A 53 5.64 12.17 -13.19
C TYR A 53 5.76 12.49 -14.65
N ASP A 54 6.82 12.04 -15.27
CA ASP A 54 7.06 12.13 -16.71
C ASP A 54 7.37 10.75 -17.27
N TRP A 55 6.84 10.48 -18.46
CA TRP A 55 7.00 9.23 -19.15
C TRP A 55 7.60 9.49 -20.53
N ASP A 56 8.68 8.81 -20.84
CA ASP A 56 9.34 8.88 -22.12
C ASP A 56 9.52 7.49 -22.73
N GLU A 57 9.18 7.34 -24.01
CA GLU A 57 9.54 6.14 -24.76
C GLU A 57 10.95 6.30 -25.33
N THR A 58 11.77 5.32 -25.06
CA THR A 58 13.14 5.21 -25.57
C THR A 58 13.24 4.05 -26.55
N SER A 59 14.37 3.92 -27.25
CA SER A 59 14.61 2.77 -28.13
C SER A 59 14.65 1.43 -27.38
N ASP A 60 14.83 1.47 -26.08
CA ASP A 60 15.15 0.30 -25.25
C ASP A 60 14.01 -0.05 -24.29
N GLY A 61 13.05 0.87 -24.10
CA GLY A 61 11.94 0.66 -23.21
C GLY A 61 11.15 1.94 -22.89
N VAL A 62 10.52 1.96 -21.74
CA VAL A 62 9.71 3.09 -21.26
C VAL A 62 10.32 3.62 -19.97
N GLU A 63 10.72 4.87 -19.96
CA GLU A 63 11.29 5.55 -18.79
C GLU A 63 10.21 6.29 -18.01
N LEU A 64 10.20 6.13 -16.70
CA LEU A 64 9.39 6.88 -15.75
C LEU A 64 10.29 7.73 -14.86
N THR A 65 10.07 9.01 -14.83
CA THR A 65 10.78 9.97 -13.99
C THR A 65 9.87 10.59 -12.94
N HIS A 66 10.27 10.60 -11.67
CA HIS A 66 9.67 11.43 -10.63
C HIS A 66 10.13 12.87 -10.80
N GLN A 67 9.32 13.73 -11.42
CA GLN A 67 9.67 15.10 -11.74
C GLN A 67 9.76 16.00 -10.50
N SER A 68 8.74 15.94 -9.66
CA SER A 68 8.66 16.78 -8.47
C SER A 68 7.55 16.32 -7.53
N GLY A 69 7.64 16.69 -6.27
CA GLY A 69 6.60 16.41 -5.29
C GLY A 69 7.13 15.78 -4.01
N GLN A 70 6.28 15.02 -3.34
CA GLN A 70 6.64 14.35 -2.11
C GLN A 70 7.47 13.11 -2.40
N ASN A 71 8.43 12.81 -1.51
CA ASN A 71 9.15 11.54 -1.54
C ASN A 71 8.17 10.38 -1.26
N ILE A 72 8.45 9.23 -1.86
CA ILE A 72 7.58 8.07 -1.79
C ILE A 72 8.39 6.88 -1.27
N ASN A 73 7.86 6.24 -0.23
CA ASN A 73 8.46 5.02 0.29
C ASN A 73 8.34 3.89 -0.77
N PRO A 74 9.45 3.26 -1.18
CA PRO A 74 9.48 2.23 -2.21
C PRO A 74 8.63 1.00 -1.87
N ASP A 75 8.59 0.57 -0.61
CA ASP A 75 7.79 -0.58 -0.14
C ASP A 75 6.28 -0.42 -0.39
N ARG A 76 5.85 0.78 -0.76
CA ARG A 76 4.46 1.14 -1.01
C ARG A 76 4.10 1.24 -2.47
N LEU A 77 5.08 1.05 -3.35
CA LEU A 77 4.93 1.15 -4.78
C LEU A 77 4.83 -0.23 -5.41
N SER A 78 3.98 -0.34 -6.40
CA SER A 78 3.94 -1.46 -7.33
C SER A 78 3.64 -0.94 -8.73
N ALA A 79 4.10 -1.67 -9.74
CA ALA A 79 3.82 -1.37 -11.13
C ALA A 79 2.99 -2.50 -11.75
N THR A 80 2.12 -2.13 -12.70
CA THR A 80 1.34 -3.10 -13.48
C THR A 80 1.42 -2.76 -14.95
N LEU A 81 1.41 -3.80 -15.80
CA LEU A 81 1.26 -3.72 -17.24
C LEU A 81 -0.01 -4.48 -17.63
N ASP A 82 -0.96 -3.79 -18.27
CA ASP A 82 -2.27 -4.34 -18.62
C ASP A 82 -3.01 -5.01 -17.45
N GLY A 83 -2.75 -4.51 -16.22
CA GLY A 83 -3.34 -5.03 -14.99
C GLY A 83 -2.61 -6.22 -14.36
N ASN A 84 -1.55 -6.74 -14.99
CA ASN A 84 -0.68 -7.75 -14.40
C ASN A 84 0.36 -7.06 -13.51
N ASN A 85 0.58 -7.60 -12.30
CA ASN A 85 1.58 -7.06 -11.40
C ASN A 85 2.98 -7.41 -11.90
N LEU A 86 3.84 -6.41 -12.04
CA LEU A 86 5.19 -6.58 -12.54
C LEU A 86 6.19 -7.03 -11.44
N ASP A 87 5.89 -6.77 -10.17
CA ASP A 87 6.75 -7.20 -9.05
C ASP A 87 6.86 -8.74 -8.96
N ASP A 88 5.80 -9.45 -9.35
CA ASP A 88 5.79 -10.92 -9.35
C ASP A 88 6.67 -11.53 -10.46
N GLU A 89 7.05 -10.73 -11.46
CA GLU A 89 7.82 -11.13 -12.64
C GLU A 89 9.24 -10.55 -12.66
N ALA A 90 9.61 -9.78 -11.62
CA ALA A 90 10.94 -9.18 -11.52
C ALA A 90 12.04 -10.23 -11.45
N THR A 91 12.91 -10.23 -12.44
CA THR A 91 14.01 -11.21 -12.56
C THR A 91 15.15 -10.93 -11.58
N SER A 92 15.23 -9.71 -11.05
CA SER A 92 16.29 -9.26 -10.13
C SER A 92 16.03 -9.61 -8.66
N GLY A 93 14.80 -9.93 -8.29
CA GLY A 93 14.40 -10.17 -6.89
C GLY A 93 14.17 -8.89 -6.08
N ASP A 94 14.37 -7.71 -6.68
CA ASP A 94 14.08 -6.43 -6.10
C ASP A 94 12.68 -5.96 -6.51
N SER A 95 11.97 -5.26 -5.62
CA SER A 95 10.67 -4.70 -5.94
C SER A 95 10.81 -3.52 -6.92
N PHE A 96 9.74 -3.22 -7.66
CA PHE A 96 9.70 -2.04 -8.54
C PHE A 96 10.11 -0.76 -7.80
N GLY A 97 9.61 -0.56 -6.59
CA GLY A 97 9.93 0.61 -5.78
C GLY A 97 11.41 0.70 -5.41
N ASP A 98 12.04 -0.42 -5.06
CA ASP A 98 13.47 -0.47 -4.71
C ASP A 98 14.35 -0.12 -5.91
N VAL A 99 14.01 -0.64 -7.08
CA VAL A 99 14.72 -0.30 -8.34
C VAL A 99 14.57 1.19 -8.64
N TRP A 100 13.34 1.73 -8.52
CA TRP A 100 13.11 3.16 -8.76
C TRP A 100 13.84 4.05 -7.76
N ALA A 101 13.87 3.67 -6.47
CA ALA A 101 14.64 4.38 -5.44
C ALA A 101 16.17 4.26 -5.63
N GLY A 102 16.63 3.30 -6.44
CA GLY A 102 18.05 3.06 -6.73
C GLY A 102 18.85 2.72 -5.49
N GLY A 103 18.25 1.95 -4.57
CA GLY A 103 18.84 1.60 -3.29
C GLY A 103 18.84 2.73 -2.26
N GLY A 104 18.10 3.82 -2.51
CA GLY A 104 17.81 4.88 -1.54
C GLY A 104 16.67 4.49 -0.59
N ASP A 105 16.46 5.31 0.46
CA ASP A 105 15.37 5.10 1.41
C ASP A 105 13.98 5.44 0.81
N ASP A 106 13.94 6.38 -0.13
CA ASP A 106 12.70 6.88 -0.77
C ASP A 106 12.94 7.18 -2.25
N VAL A 107 11.89 7.07 -3.06
CA VAL A 107 11.84 7.64 -4.40
C VAL A 107 11.67 9.15 -4.30
N SER A 108 12.60 9.88 -4.87
CA SER A 108 12.74 11.33 -4.75
C SER A 108 12.70 12.03 -6.11
N SER A 109 12.52 13.34 -6.09
CA SER A 109 12.53 14.15 -7.32
C SER A 109 13.85 14.00 -8.10
N GLY A 110 13.75 13.63 -9.36
CA GLY A 110 14.85 13.32 -10.26
C GLY A 110 15.17 11.83 -10.38
N ASP A 111 14.58 10.98 -9.54
CA ASP A 111 14.73 9.54 -9.66
C ASP A 111 13.95 9.01 -10.86
N ARG A 112 14.57 8.07 -11.57
CA ARG A 112 14.01 7.45 -12.78
C ARG A 112 14.14 5.94 -12.72
N VAL A 113 13.25 5.26 -13.43
CA VAL A 113 13.30 3.83 -13.67
C VAL A 113 12.93 3.56 -15.12
N THR A 114 13.64 2.65 -15.75
CA THR A 114 13.39 2.23 -17.14
C THR A 114 12.79 0.83 -17.14
N PHE A 115 11.59 0.68 -17.67
CA PHE A 115 10.98 -0.62 -17.93
C PHE A 115 11.55 -1.17 -19.22
N VAL A 116 12.12 -2.36 -19.16
CA VAL A 116 12.78 -3.01 -20.30
C VAL A 116 12.21 -4.41 -20.49
N PRO A 117 11.84 -4.81 -21.71
CA PRO A 117 11.41 -6.19 -21.99
C PRO A 117 12.49 -7.19 -21.59
N THR A 118 12.12 -8.31 -20.96
CA THR A 118 13.08 -9.33 -20.47
C THR A 118 13.95 -9.92 -21.59
N ASP A 119 13.41 -10.02 -22.81
CA ASP A 119 14.12 -10.55 -23.97
C ASP A 119 14.93 -9.48 -24.73
N SER A 120 14.92 -8.23 -24.25
CA SER A 120 15.74 -7.16 -24.81
C SER A 120 17.24 -7.48 -24.66
N THR A 121 18.00 -7.17 -25.70
CA THR A 121 19.47 -7.26 -25.66
C THR A 121 20.11 -5.99 -25.11
N TRP A 122 19.30 -5.05 -24.64
CA TRP A 122 19.79 -3.82 -24.08
C TRP A 122 20.54 -4.09 -22.77
N GLU A 123 21.79 -3.64 -22.75
CA GLU A 123 22.63 -3.64 -21.55
C GLU A 123 22.79 -2.17 -21.15
N GLY A 124 21.95 -1.72 -20.21
CA GLY A 124 22.00 -0.36 -19.67
C GLY A 124 23.35 0.01 -19.07
N ASP A 125 23.59 1.30 -18.89
CA ASP A 125 24.74 1.78 -18.12
C ASP A 125 24.55 1.38 -16.64
N GLU A 126 25.63 1.14 -15.89
CA GLU A 126 25.59 0.68 -14.48
C GLU A 126 24.81 1.66 -13.54
N ASP A 127 24.54 2.89 -14.02
CA ASP A 127 23.74 3.91 -13.33
C ASP A 127 22.25 3.89 -13.74
N ASP A 128 21.86 3.08 -14.73
CA ASP A 128 20.46 2.99 -15.17
C ASP A 128 19.67 2.01 -14.30
N ARG A 129 18.60 2.52 -13.72
CA ARG A 129 17.65 1.74 -12.91
C ARG A 129 16.71 1.00 -13.84
N GLU A 130 17.10 -0.21 -14.19
CA GLU A 130 16.39 -1.08 -15.12
C GLU A 130 15.43 -2.00 -14.37
N PHE A 131 14.18 -2.00 -14.77
CA PHE A 131 13.18 -2.94 -14.30
C PHE A 131 12.73 -3.84 -15.46
N LYS A 132 13.14 -5.12 -15.41
CA LYS A 132 12.84 -6.08 -16.48
C LYS A 132 11.40 -6.57 -16.37
N VAL A 133 10.69 -6.41 -17.48
CA VAL A 133 9.29 -6.80 -17.62
C VAL A 133 9.17 -7.96 -18.59
N ALA A 134 8.54 -9.04 -18.15
CA ALA A 134 8.24 -10.18 -19.03
C ALA A 134 7.11 -9.82 -20.00
N VAL A 135 7.45 -9.64 -21.27
CA VAL A 135 6.54 -9.41 -22.37
C VAL A 135 6.83 -10.38 -23.52
N ASP A 136 5.88 -10.57 -24.43
CA ASP A 136 6.08 -11.38 -25.63
C ASP A 136 6.79 -10.54 -26.71
N GLY A 137 8.11 -10.58 -26.69
CA GLY A 137 8.95 -9.86 -27.64
C GLY A 137 10.06 -9.02 -26.98
N THR A 138 10.74 -8.22 -27.80
CA THR A 138 11.86 -7.36 -27.39
C THR A 138 11.45 -5.89 -27.25
N GLU A 139 10.20 -5.56 -27.52
CA GLU A 139 9.64 -4.21 -27.46
C GLU A 139 8.24 -4.26 -26.87
N PHE A 140 7.83 -3.17 -26.23
CA PHE A 140 6.45 -3.00 -25.80
C PHE A 140 5.53 -2.71 -26.98
N SER A 141 4.31 -3.27 -26.93
CA SER A 141 3.33 -3.12 -28.00
C SER A 141 2.49 -1.87 -27.81
N GLY A 142 2.17 -1.18 -28.90
CA GLY A 142 1.30 -0.01 -28.82
C GLY A 142 -0.08 -0.36 -28.24
N GLY A 143 -0.52 0.44 -27.28
CA GLY A 143 -1.77 0.25 -26.55
C GLY A 143 -1.63 -0.43 -25.19
N GLU A 144 -0.47 -1.01 -24.86
CA GLU A 144 -0.18 -1.51 -23.50
C GLU A 144 -0.19 -0.37 -22.48
N GLU A 145 -0.77 -0.62 -21.30
CA GLU A 145 -0.94 0.40 -20.27
C GLU A 145 -0.12 0.09 -19.01
N PHE A 146 0.86 0.94 -18.75
CA PHE A 146 1.58 0.97 -17.48
C PHE A 146 0.80 1.74 -16.42
N ARG A 147 0.78 1.24 -15.19
CA ARG A 147 0.23 1.93 -14.03
C ARG A 147 1.17 1.80 -12.85
N VAL A 148 1.40 2.90 -12.17
CA VAL A 148 2.08 2.91 -10.87
C VAL A 148 1.04 3.08 -9.77
N ILE A 149 1.05 2.16 -8.83
CA ILE A 149 0.07 2.07 -7.74
C ILE A 149 0.81 2.26 -6.42
N TRP A 150 0.28 3.14 -5.60
CA TRP A 150 0.69 3.32 -4.22
C TRP A 150 -0.33 2.66 -3.29
N THR A 151 0.17 2.01 -2.23
CA THR A 151 -0.66 1.34 -1.22
C THR A 151 -0.33 1.87 0.17
N ALA A 152 -1.35 2.20 0.97
CA ALA A 152 -1.21 2.64 2.35
C ALA A 152 -0.61 1.55 3.26
N SER A 153 0.07 1.95 4.36
CA SER A 153 0.76 1.03 5.28
C SER A 153 -0.11 -0.08 5.86
N GLY A 154 -1.39 0.18 6.02
CA GLY A 154 -2.36 -0.81 6.50
C GLY A 154 -2.98 -1.68 5.40
N GLY A 155 -2.61 -1.52 4.13
CA GLY A 155 -3.21 -2.23 3.00
C GLY A 155 -4.68 -1.89 2.74
N GLY A 156 -5.25 -0.94 3.49
CA GLY A 156 -6.68 -0.61 3.45
C GLY A 156 -7.09 0.29 2.29
N SER A 157 -6.15 0.97 1.65
CA SER A 157 -6.40 1.84 0.50
C SER A 157 -5.22 1.83 -0.45
N SER A 158 -5.52 1.91 -1.75
CA SER A 158 -4.53 2.08 -2.80
C SER A 158 -4.98 3.17 -3.76
N SER A 159 -4.02 3.82 -4.41
CA SER A 159 -4.26 4.87 -5.39
C SER A 159 -3.30 4.74 -6.56
N THR A 160 -3.81 4.89 -7.77
CA THR A 160 -2.96 5.01 -8.96
C THR A 160 -2.31 6.39 -8.95
N LEU A 161 -0.99 6.42 -8.97
CA LEU A 161 -0.20 7.66 -9.00
C LEU A 161 -0.10 8.21 -10.42
N THR A 162 0.21 7.35 -11.38
CA THR A 162 0.35 7.72 -12.79
C THR A 162 0.03 6.53 -13.69
N THR A 163 -0.36 6.82 -14.91
CA THR A 163 -0.62 5.84 -15.98
C THR A 163 0.02 6.31 -17.27
N TYR A 164 0.46 5.35 -18.08
CA TYR A 164 1.03 5.61 -19.38
C TYR A 164 0.58 4.53 -20.37
N THR A 165 0.22 4.93 -21.57
CA THR A 165 -0.13 4.02 -22.67
C THR A 165 0.93 4.11 -23.74
N VAL A 166 1.56 2.98 -24.04
CA VAL A 166 2.61 2.87 -25.07
C VAL A 166 2.06 3.34 -26.41
N GLN A 167 2.78 4.22 -27.07
CA GLN A 167 2.44 4.70 -28.39
C GLN A 167 3.04 3.73 -29.42
N GLY A 168 2.28 3.18 -30.31
CA GLY A 168 2.75 2.25 -31.34
C GLY A 168 3.22 2.95 -32.59
#